data_0af9c640b6d8ee84268fa324a4f1c9d7
#
_entry.id   0af9c640b6d8ee84268fa324a4f1c9d7
#
_cell.length_a   1.000
_cell.length_b   1.000
_cell.length_c   1.000
_cell.angle_alpha   90.00
_cell.angle_beta   90.00
_cell.angle_gamma   90.00
#
_symmetry.space_group_name_H-M   'P 1'
#
loop_
_entity.id
_entity.type
_entity.pdbx_description
1 polymer ?
#
loop_
_entity_poly.entity_id
_entity_poly.type
_entity_poly.pdbx_seq_one_letter_code
_entity_poly.pdbx_strand_id
1 'polypeptide(L)'
;MPRLLLLACLVALLFTGCATHPPFAKSYDIVVYGDSAAAVAAALQAKRQGSSVALVNTTRFLGGMTCSGLSASDIFHREAVGGVAREIYGRIGRHYGKTYVDYFEPHVAQAAVDGLVKESGLEVWMDEQLDRGPGGVTKQGDRITSFRTLSGKVFAAKVFIDASYVGDLMAAAGVSYSVGREPNRLHGETLNGMQRGDDKPRTHYTQKDKDHFIKDVDPYVKPGDPTSGLLPFVYAEDPVKGAGDHRIQAYNYRLCVTTDPAKRLPFAKPAGYRELDHEMLLRNFEAGDLRFPSLLHKLPNGKTDWNSMHAVGTDYVGANWEYPEASYARRREIEAAHELYIRGHLWTLANHPRVPESIRKQASAYGLCTDEFTSRGGFSPMIYIREARRLQGAYVMTELDCKGKRTPPEPVALASFGLDSHAVRYFVTKRGFLERDGVIWNVPPRPYGVSYRSLVPKKEECANLLVPVCLSATHAAHGSIRMEPVFMQLGQAAAMAAGIAVRDSLAVQDVPYGRVRDLLKEANLPVEWTAPAKSKKAK
;
A
#
# COMPACT_ATOMS: atom_id res chain seq x y z
N MET A 1 -62.19 -51.61 -42.92
CA MET A 1 -61.33 -50.43 -42.94
C MET A 1 -61.11 -49.96 -41.49
N PRO A 2 -60.01 -50.29 -40.81
CA PRO A 2 -59.79 -49.82 -39.44
C PRO A 2 -58.86 -48.58 -39.43
N ARG A 3 -59.23 -47.64 -38.59
CA ARG A 3 -58.48 -46.42 -38.30
C ARG A 3 -57.29 -46.75 -37.37
N LEU A 4 -56.08 -46.36 -37.76
CA LEU A 4 -54.88 -46.34 -36.93
C LEU A 4 -54.90 -45.10 -36.02
N LEU A 5 -54.87 -45.29 -34.70
CA LEU A 5 -54.55 -44.26 -33.71
C LEU A 5 -53.03 -44.24 -33.50
N LEU A 6 -52.39 -43.13 -33.77
CA LEU A 6 -51.00 -42.85 -33.38
C LEU A 6 -50.99 -42.31 -31.93
N LEU A 7 -50.38 -43.03 -31.02
CA LEU A 7 -50.10 -42.59 -29.66
C LEU A 7 -48.73 -41.91 -29.64
N ALA A 8 -48.68 -40.60 -29.43
CA ALA A 8 -47.44 -39.84 -29.26
C ALA A 8 -47.05 -39.89 -27.78
N CYS A 9 -46.02 -40.65 -27.41
CA CYS A 9 -45.41 -40.60 -26.11
C CYS A 9 -44.50 -39.37 -25.97
N LEU A 10 -44.92 -38.38 -25.17
CA LEU A 10 -44.11 -37.26 -24.76
C LEU A 10 -43.17 -37.72 -23.64
N VAL A 11 -41.89 -37.94 -23.95
CA VAL A 11 -40.85 -38.19 -22.92
C VAL A 11 -40.38 -36.83 -22.42
N ALA A 12 -40.86 -36.42 -21.23
CA ALA A 12 -40.33 -35.28 -20.49
C ALA A 12 -38.98 -35.67 -19.88
N LEU A 13 -37.89 -35.22 -20.49
CA LEU A 13 -36.55 -35.27 -19.89
C LEU A 13 -36.47 -34.23 -18.76
N LEU A 14 -36.67 -34.69 -17.52
CA LEU A 14 -36.32 -33.94 -16.32
C LEU A 14 -34.79 -33.86 -16.26
N PHE A 15 -34.21 -32.74 -16.73
CA PHE A 15 -32.84 -32.37 -16.36
C PHE A 15 -32.85 -32.00 -14.85
N THR A 16 -32.62 -32.95 -13.99
CA THR A 16 -32.17 -32.68 -12.63
C THR A 16 -30.75 -32.13 -12.76
N GLY A 17 -30.63 -30.80 -12.78
CA GLY A 17 -29.35 -30.12 -12.63
C GLY A 17 -28.75 -30.56 -11.30
N CYS A 18 -27.79 -31.47 -11.34
CA CYS A 18 -26.90 -31.75 -10.22
C CYS A 18 -26.19 -30.45 -9.90
N ALA A 19 -26.65 -29.73 -8.88
CA ALA A 19 -25.85 -28.66 -8.30
C ALA A 19 -24.60 -29.35 -7.73
N THR A 20 -23.51 -29.34 -8.52
CA THR A 20 -22.20 -29.73 -8.05
C THR A 20 -21.81 -28.71 -6.98
N HIS A 21 -22.02 -29.05 -5.72
CA HIS A 21 -21.39 -28.31 -4.63
C HIS A 21 -19.89 -28.28 -4.92
N PRO A 22 -19.25 -27.11 -4.93
CA PRO A 22 -17.82 -27.06 -5.14
C PRO A 22 -17.14 -27.88 -4.05
N PRO A 23 -16.14 -28.72 -4.40
CA PRO A 23 -15.43 -29.52 -3.43
C PRO A 23 -14.71 -28.58 -2.44
N PHE A 24 -14.94 -28.81 -1.13
CA PHE A 24 -14.25 -28.18 0.00
C PHE A 24 -14.48 -26.69 0.22
N ALA A 25 -15.70 -26.30 0.62
CA ALA A 25 -15.88 -25.06 1.35
C ALA A 25 -15.50 -25.30 2.83
N LYS A 26 -14.31 -24.86 3.25
CA LYS A 26 -13.98 -24.83 4.69
C LYS A 26 -14.60 -23.59 5.30
N SER A 27 -15.33 -23.75 6.40
CA SER A 27 -16.01 -22.66 7.09
C SER A 27 -15.22 -22.22 8.33
N TYR A 28 -15.11 -20.91 8.51
CA TYR A 28 -14.39 -20.28 9.61
C TYR A 28 -15.28 -19.27 10.34
N ASP A 29 -14.87 -18.86 11.52
CA ASP A 29 -15.46 -17.69 12.17
C ASP A 29 -15.03 -16.41 11.43
N ILE A 30 -13.74 -16.32 11.11
CA ILE A 30 -13.15 -15.16 10.44
C ILE A 30 -12.24 -15.63 9.30
N VAL A 31 -12.38 -15.01 8.13
CA VAL A 31 -11.41 -15.13 7.04
C VAL A 31 -10.76 -13.77 6.84
N VAL A 32 -9.43 -13.74 6.90
CA VAL A 32 -8.60 -12.58 6.55
C VAL A 32 -8.03 -12.79 5.16
N TYR A 33 -8.37 -11.89 4.25
CA TYR A 33 -7.87 -11.88 2.87
C TYR A 33 -6.88 -10.73 2.68
N GLY A 34 -5.69 -11.01 2.14
CA GLY A 34 -4.71 -9.98 1.80
C GLY A 34 -3.28 -10.37 2.10
N ASP A 35 -2.37 -9.53 1.62
CA ASP A 35 -0.92 -9.72 1.58
C ASP A 35 -0.14 -8.69 2.42
N SER A 36 -0.83 -7.85 3.19
CA SER A 36 -0.21 -6.81 4.02
C SER A 36 0.22 -7.33 5.40
N ALA A 37 1.03 -6.55 6.10
CA ALA A 37 1.32 -6.82 7.51
C ALA A 37 0.07 -6.70 8.40
N ALA A 38 -0.94 -5.92 7.99
CA ALA A 38 -2.25 -5.87 8.64
C ALA A 38 -2.97 -7.21 8.58
N ALA A 39 -2.84 -7.96 7.48
CA ALA A 39 -3.46 -9.28 7.34
C ALA A 39 -2.89 -10.26 8.37
N VAL A 40 -1.58 -10.27 8.54
CA VAL A 40 -0.90 -11.06 9.58
C VAL A 40 -1.36 -10.65 10.98
N ALA A 41 -1.38 -9.35 11.28
CA ALA A 41 -1.80 -8.83 12.59
C ALA A 41 -3.26 -9.18 12.90
N ALA A 42 -4.16 -9.06 11.92
CA ALA A 42 -5.56 -9.42 12.06
C ALA A 42 -5.74 -10.92 12.32
N ALA A 43 -5.09 -11.78 11.54
CA ALA A 43 -5.22 -13.22 11.68
C ALA A 43 -4.64 -13.72 13.02
N LEU A 44 -3.49 -13.19 13.45
CA LEU A 44 -2.91 -13.48 14.77
C LEU A 44 -3.85 -13.08 15.91
N GLN A 45 -4.44 -11.87 15.82
CA GLN A 45 -5.39 -11.40 16.83
C GLN A 45 -6.66 -12.25 16.87
N ALA A 46 -7.25 -12.59 15.73
CA ALA A 46 -8.43 -13.45 15.64
C ALA A 46 -8.16 -14.84 16.27
N LYS A 47 -6.98 -15.41 16.00
CA LYS A 47 -6.55 -16.68 16.59
C LYS A 47 -6.40 -16.59 18.11
N ARG A 48 -5.80 -15.51 18.63
CA ARG A 48 -5.63 -15.25 20.07
C ARG A 48 -6.97 -15.09 20.81
N GLN A 49 -8.02 -14.65 20.12
CA GLN A 49 -9.39 -14.55 20.66
C GLN A 49 -10.16 -15.88 20.62
N GLY A 50 -9.54 -16.96 20.13
CA GLY A 50 -10.15 -18.28 20.05
C GLY A 50 -11.05 -18.52 18.83
N SER A 51 -11.06 -17.59 17.86
CA SER A 51 -11.79 -17.78 16.60
C SER A 51 -11.12 -18.83 15.71
N SER A 52 -11.92 -19.61 15.00
CA SER A 52 -11.43 -20.36 13.85
C SER A 52 -11.12 -19.37 12.72
N VAL A 53 -9.86 -19.34 12.25
CA VAL A 53 -9.41 -18.30 11.30
C VAL A 53 -8.53 -18.89 10.20
N ALA A 54 -8.73 -18.42 8.96
CA ALA A 54 -7.80 -18.59 7.86
C ALA A 54 -7.23 -17.25 7.42
N LEU A 55 -5.92 -17.22 7.18
CA LEU A 55 -5.25 -16.15 6.44
C LEU A 55 -5.10 -16.60 4.98
N VAL A 56 -5.83 -15.93 4.08
CA VAL A 56 -5.77 -16.17 2.64
C VAL A 56 -4.86 -15.10 2.02
N ASN A 57 -3.60 -15.43 1.87
CA ASN A 57 -2.55 -14.52 1.42
C ASN A 57 -2.42 -14.55 -0.10
N THR A 58 -2.41 -13.38 -0.75
CA THR A 58 -2.46 -13.25 -2.22
C THR A 58 -1.11 -13.46 -2.89
N THR A 59 -0.03 -13.54 -2.14
CA THR A 59 1.35 -13.69 -2.62
C THR A 59 2.04 -14.89 -1.97
N ARG A 60 3.30 -15.12 -2.34
CA ARG A 60 4.17 -16.16 -1.73
C ARG A 60 4.96 -15.65 -0.52
N PHE A 61 4.74 -14.40 -0.11
CA PHE A 61 5.46 -13.75 0.99
C PHE A 61 4.45 -13.29 2.03
N LEU A 62 4.77 -13.45 3.32
CA LEU A 62 3.99 -12.93 4.43
C LEU A 62 4.54 -11.59 4.91
N GLY A 63 3.67 -10.79 5.54
CA GLY A 63 4.08 -9.56 6.22
C GLY A 63 4.21 -8.33 5.32
N GLY A 64 3.76 -8.42 4.06
CA GLY A 64 3.63 -7.28 3.16
C GLY A 64 4.92 -6.48 2.97
N MET A 65 4.79 -5.16 2.88
CA MET A 65 5.95 -4.28 2.66
C MET A 65 6.98 -4.33 3.80
N THR A 66 6.56 -4.60 5.04
CA THR A 66 7.49 -4.76 6.17
C THR A 66 8.54 -5.85 5.93
N CYS A 67 8.17 -6.93 5.24
CA CYS A 67 9.08 -8.03 4.89
C CYS A 67 9.62 -7.93 3.46
N SER A 68 9.06 -7.04 2.63
CA SER A 68 9.34 -6.97 1.19
C SER A 68 10.09 -5.70 0.77
N GLY A 69 10.91 -5.13 1.66
CA GLY A 69 11.86 -4.08 1.33
C GLY A 69 11.66 -2.73 2.00
N LEU A 70 10.50 -2.45 2.62
CA LEU A 70 10.30 -1.26 3.45
C LEU A 70 11.01 -1.46 4.80
N SER A 71 12.32 -1.34 4.79
CA SER A 71 13.20 -1.65 5.91
C SER A 71 13.43 -0.48 6.87
N ALA A 72 13.12 0.73 6.44
CA ALA A 72 13.05 1.92 7.27
C ALA A 72 11.58 2.25 7.51
N SER A 73 11.09 1.99 8.73
CA SER A 73 9.69 2.21 9.06
C SER A 73 9.41 3.68 9.33
N ASP A 74 8.34 4.20 8.72
CA ASP A 74 7.91 5.58 8.84
C ASP A 74 7.16 5.81 10.17
N ILE A 75 7.93 5.97 11.26
CA ILE A 75 7.43 6.13 12.63
C ILE A 75 8.01 7.41 13.24
N PHE A 76 7.16 8.42 13.48
CA PHE A 76 7.59 9.63 14.19
C PHE A 76 7.48 9.50 15.71
N HIS A 77 6.51 8.74 16.18
CA HIS A 77 6.24 8.55 17.61
C HIS A 77 6.13 7.06 17.93
N ARG A 78 7.18 6.47 18.45
CA ARG A 78 7.22 5.04 18.83
C ARG A 78 6.18 4.67 19.88
N GLU A 79 5.77 5.63 20.69
CA GLU A 79 4.75 5.50 21.74
C GLU A 79 3.35 5.33 21.14
N ALA A 80 3.17 5.73 19.88
CA ALA A 80 1.93 5.50 19.14
C ALA A 80 1.80 4.07 18.59
N VAL A 81 2.85 3.25 18.66
CA VAL A 81 2.87 1.87 18.17
C VAL A 81 2.65 0.90 19.33
N GLY A 82 1.59 0.09 19.25
CA GLY A 82 1.20 -0.90 20.26
C GLY A 82 0.86 -2.27 19.68
N GLY A 83 0.37 -3.16 20.52
CA GLY A 83 -0.16 -4.46 20.14
C GLY A 83 0.79 -5.34 19.33
N VAL A 84 0.25 -6.02 18.31
CA VAL A 84 1.00 -6.92 17.41
C VAL A 84 2.09 -6.20 16.65
N ALA A 85 1.87 -4.93 16.26
CA ALA A 85 2.92 -4.14 15.61
C ALA A 85 4.16 -4.01 16.49
N ARG A 86 3.97 -3.62 17.76
CA ARG A 86 5.08 -3.51 18.72
C ARG A 86 5.75 -4.86 18.99
N GLU A 87 5.00 -5.95 18.98
CA GLU A 87 5.53 -7.31 19.13
C GLU A 87 6.43 -7.70 17.95
N ILE A 88 6.01 -7.43 16.71
CA ILE A 88 6.81 -7.69 15.50
C ILE A 88 8.11 -6.89 15.56
N TYR A 89 8.06 -5.57 15.75
CA TYR A 89 9.25 -4.72 15.84
C TYR A 89 10.14 -5.06 17.04
N GLY A 90 9.55 -5.54 18.15
CA GLY A 90 10.30 -6.07 19.29
C GLY A 90 11.02 -7.37 18.96
N ARG A 91 10.41 -8.29 18.19
CA ARG A 91 11.09 -9.53 17.74
C ARG A 91 12.24 -9.23 16.79
N ILE A 92 12.02 -8.32 15.84
CA ILE A 92 13.09 -7.82 14.97
C ILE A 92 14.22 -7.21 15.81
N GLY A 93 13.87 -6.38 16.81
CA GLY A 93 14.84 -5.77 17.73
C GLY A 93 15.69 -6.78 18.48
N ARG A 94 15.10 -7.86 18.98
CA ARG A 94 15.83 -8.92 19.71
C ARG A 94 16.93 -9.57 18.87
N HIS A 95 16.75 -9.70 17.56
CA HIS A 95 17.80 -10.17 16.66
C HIS A 95 19.07 -9.30 16.75
N TYR A 96 18.91 -8.00 16.97
CA TYR A 96 20.01 -7.04 17.11
C TYR A 96 20.37 -6.72 18.57
N GLY A 97 19.92 -7.52 19.54
CA GLY A 97 20.14 -7.26 20.96
C GLY A 97 19.42 -6.02 21.50
N LYS A 98 18.33 -5.59 20.87
CA LYS A 98 17.54 -4.41 21.21
C LYS A 98 16.10 -4.79 21.57
N THR A 99 15.43 -3.97 22.37
CA THR A 99 14.01 -4.17 22.71
C THR A 99 13.06 -3.77 21.58
N TYR A 100 13.52 -2.90 20.67
CA TYR A 100 12.73 -2.37 19.56
C TYR A 100 13.64 -1.73 18.51
N VAL A 101 13.32 -1.91 17.23
CA VAL A 101 13.97 -1.21 16.10
C VAL A 101 12.94 -0.83 15.05
N ASP A 102 13.19 0.25 14.34
CA ASP A 102 12.42 0.76 13.21
C ASP A 102 13.25 0.77 11.89
N TYR A 103 14.54 0.35 11.98
CA TYR A 103 15.43 0.13 10.84
C TYR A 103 16.00 -1.28 10.95
N PHE A 104 15.78 -2.11 9.94
CA PHE A 104 16.11 -3.54 10.00
C PHE A 104 16.35 -4.13 8.61
N GLU A 105 16.90 -5.32 8.58
CA GLU A 105 17.09 -6.09 7.35
C GLU A 105 15.81 -6.84 6.97
N PRO A 106 15.44 -6.93 5.68
CA PRO A 106 14.19 -7.61 5.24
C PRO A 106 14.08 -9.06 5.71
N HIS A 107 15.14 -9.85 5.60
CA HIS A 107 15.14 -11.26 6.03
C HIS A 107 14.90 -11.43 7.54
N VAL A 108 15.33 -10.47 8.36
CA VAL A 108 15.08 -10.49 9.82
C VAL A 108 13.61 -10.22 10.12
N ALA A 109 13.00 -9.27 9.37
CA ALA A 109 11.57 -9.03 9.49
C ALA A 109 10.76 -10.25 9.06
N GLN A 110 11.14 -10.90 7.94
CA GLN A 110 10.49 -12.12 7.47
C GLN A 110 10.59 -13.24 8.52
N ALA A 111 11.76 -13.47 9.10
CA ALA A 111 11.95 -14.48 10.14
C ALA A 111 11.11 -14.19 11.39
N ALA A 112 10.94 -12.93 11.78
CA ALA A 112 10.11 -12.52 12.91
C ALA A 112 8.62 -12.81 12.65
N VAL A 113 8.13 -12.50 11.46
CA VAL A 113 6.74 -12.75 11.04
C VAL A 113 6.47 -14.24 10.91
N ASP A 114 7.33 -14.99 10.23
CA ASP A 114 7.19 -16.44 10.05
C ASP A 114 7.21 -17.18 11.39
N GLY A 115 8.08 -16.75 12.32
CA GLY A 115 8.13 -17.27 13.69
C GLY A 115 6.81 -17.06 14.44
N LEU A 116 6.22 -15.86 14.38
CA LEU A 116 4.92 -15.56 15.00
C LEU A 116 3.78 -16.40 14.42
N VAL A 117 3.73 -16.52 13.10
CA VAL A 117 2.71 -17.31 12.41
C VAL A 117 2.84 -18.78 12.79
N LYS A 118 4.05 -19.34 12.78
CA LYS A 118 4.33 -20.72 13.16
C LYS A 118 3.94 -21.01 14.63
N GLU A 119 4.36 -20.16 15.56
CA GLU A 119 4.07 -20.30 16.99
C GLU A 119 2.57 -20.26 17.30
N SER A 120 1.81 -19.44 16.54
CA SER A 120 0.37 -19.31 16.72
C SER A 120 -0.44 -20.50 16.20
N GLY A 121 0.16 -21.36 15.36
CA GLY A 121 -0.55 -22.42 14.65
C GLY A 121 -1.64 -21.87 13.72
N LEU A 122 -1.41 -20.67 13.15
CA LEU A 122 -2.33 -20.03 12.21
C LEU A 122 -2.38 -20.82 10.90
N GLU A 123 -3.58 -21.05 10.40
CA GLU A 123 -3.79 -21.63 9.08
C GLU A 123 -3.59 -20.55 8.01
N VAL A 124 -2.60 -20.75 7.13
CA VAL A 124 -2.23 -19.82 6.07
C VAL A 124 -2.33 -20.49 4.71
N TRP A 125 -3.02 -19.83 3.79
CA TRP A 125 -3.14 -20.21 2.38
C TRP A 125 -2.38 -19.19 1.54
N MET A 126 -1.27 -19.63 0.93
CA MET A 126 -0.36 -18.76 0.17
C MET A 126 -0.72 -18.78 -1.32
N ASP A 127 -0.43 -17.65 -2.01
CA ASP A 127 -0.62 -17.48 -3.46
C ASP A 127 -2.08 -17.68 -3.91
N GLU A 128 -3.03 -17.25 -3.07
CA GLU A 128 -4.47 -17.42 -3.27
C GLU A 128 -5.12 -16.09 -3.68
N GLN A 129 -5.09 -15.79 -4.97
CA GLN A 129 -5.73 -14.61 -5.53
C GLN A 129 -7.23 -14.81 -5.68
N LEU A 130 -8.03 -13.80 -5.30
CA LEU A 130 -9.48 -13.79 -5.42
C LEU A 130 -9.91 -13.97 -6.88
N ASP A 131 -10.87 -14.83 -7.14
CA ASP A 131 -11.60 -14.80 -8.41
C ASP A 131 -12.52 -13.57 -8.42
N ARG A 132 -12.13 -12.55 -9.17
CA ARG A 132 -12.87 -11.27 -9.30
C ARG A 132 -13.98 -11.33 -10.35
N GLY A 133 -14.16 -12.48 -11.01
CA GLY A 133 -15.23 -12.72 -11.97
C GLY A 133 -16.60 -12.91 -11.31
N PRO A 134 -17.67 -12.99 -12.13
CA PRO A 134 -19.02 -13.27 -11.64
C PRO A 134 -19.06 -14.53 -10.78
N GLY A 135 -19.65 -14.44 -9.58
CA GLY A 135 -19.75 -15.55 -8.63
C GLY A 135 -18.45 -15.88 -7.88
N GLY A 136 -17.40 -15.07 -8.01
CA GLY A 136 -16.20 -15.19 -7.20
C GLY A 136 -16.43 -14.83 -5.73
N VAL A 137 -17.32 -13.87 -5.46
CA VAL A 137 -17.84 -13.56 -4.12
C VAL A 137 -19.33 -13.88 -4.08
N THR A 138 -19.77 -14.65 -3.08
CA THR A 138 -21.17 -15.01 -2.86
C THR A 138 -21.70 -14.23 -1.67
N LYS A 139 -22.87 -13.62 -1.84
CA LYS A 139 -23.58 -12.88 -0.78
C LYS A 139 -24.98 -13.44 -0.58
N GLN A 140 -25.48 -13.31 0.65
CA GLN A 140 -26.88 -13.47 0.99
C GLN A 140 -27.36 -12.15 1.64
N GLY A 141 -28.15 -11.39 0.89
CA GLY A 141 -28.51 -10.03 1.29
C GLY A 141 -27.25 -9.13 1.39
N ASP A 142 -27.10 -8.49 2.52
CA ASP A 142 -25.98 -7.61 2.86
C ASP A 142 -24.74 -8.36 3.43
N ARG A 143 -24.71 -9.68 3.42
CA ARG A 143 -23.61 -10.46 4.02
C ARG A 143 -22.88 -11.30 2.98
N ILE A 144 -21.55 -11.26 3.00
CA ILE A 144 -20.70 -12.21 2.28
C ILE A 144 -20.84 -13.57 2.97
N THR A 145 -21.13 -14.63 2.21
CA THR A 145 -21.15 -16.01 2.71
C THR A 145 -19.85 -16.75 2.40
N SER A 146 -19.26 -16.47 1.23
CA SER A 146 -17.98 -17.06 0.81
C SER A 146 -17.35 -16.26 -0.31
N PHE A 147 -16.07 -16.54 -0.57
CA PHE A 147 -15.40 -16.17 -1.82
C PHE A 147 -14.59 -17.35 -2.35
N ARG A 148 -14.34 -17.34 -3.67
CA ARG A 148 -13.52 -18.31 -4.39
C ARG A 148 -12.22 -17.65 -4.85
N THR A 149 -11.12 -18.42 -4.84
CA THR A 149 -9.84 -18.02 -5.42
C THR A 149 -9.65 -18.57 -6.81
N LEU A 150 -8.66 -18.05 -7.56
CA LEU A 150 -8.34 -18.52 -8.91
C LEU A 150 -7.89 -19.99 -8.93
N SER A 151 -7.41 -20.52 -7.81
CA SER A 151 -7.09 -21.96 -7.67
C SER A 151 -8.33 -22.84 -7.50
N GLY A 152 -9.53 -22.24 -7.41
CA GLY A 152 -10.81 -22.94 -7.22
C GLY A 152 -11.18 -23.20 -5.76
N LYS A 153 -10.33 -22.82 -4.78
CA LYS A 153 -10.67 -22.97 -3.35
C LYS A 153 -11.76 -21.98 -2.94
N VAL A 154 -12.65 -22.42 -2.06
CA VAL A 154 -13.75 -21.62 -1.52
C VAL A 154 -13.58 -21.44 -0.02
N PHE A 155 -13.64 -20.19 0.42
CA PHE A 155 -13.52 -19.79 1.82
C PHE A 155 -14.84 -19.19 2.30
N ALA A 156 -15.48 -19.85 3.25
CA ALA A 156 -16.71 -19.38 3.88
C ALA A 156 -16.43 -18.89 5.31
N ALA A 157 -17.08 -17.81 5.75
CA ALA A 157 -16.92 -17.29 7.10
C ALA A 157 -18.14 -16.49 7.58
N LYS A 158 -18.21 -16.28 8.90
CA LYS A 158 -19.18 -15.37 9.52
C LYS A 158 -18.80 -13.91 9.30
N VAL A 159 -17.50 -13.59 9.38
CA VAL A 159 -16.94 -12.24 9.16
C VAL A 159 -15.71 -12.32 8.28
N PHE A 160 -15.54 -11.33 7.40
CA PHE A 160 -14.40 -11.19 6.49
C PHE A 160 -13.61 -9.92 6.82
N ILE A 161 -12.29 -9.98 6.62
CA ILE A 161 -11.40 -8.81 6.73
C ILE A 161 -10.62 -8.71 5.42
N ASP A 162 -10.84 -7.64 4.63
CA ASP A 162 -10.02 -7.32 3.47
C ASP A 162 -8.83 -6.48 3.91
N ALA A 163 -7.70 -7.12 4.13
CA ALA A 163 -6.43 -6.50 4.49
C ALA A 163 -5.44 -6.50 3.30
N SER A 164 -5.94 -6.55 2.07
CA SER A 164 -5.11 -6.39 0.86
C SER A 164 -4.77 -4.93 0.60
N TYR A 165 -3.64 -4.67 -0.09
CA TYR A 165 -3.25 -3.31 -0.50
C TYR A 165 -4.15 -2.71 -1.58
N VAL A 166 -5.01 -3.50 -2.22
CA VAL A 166 -5.81 -3.07 -3.38
C VAL A 166 -7.32 -3.05 -3.09
N GLY A 167 -7.80 -3.77 -2.07
CA GLY A 167 -9.23 -3.86 -1.73
C GLY A 167 -10.03 -4.69 -2.74
N ASP A 168 -9.46 -5.80 -3.23
CA ASP A 168 -10.13 -6.63 -4.23
C ASP A 168 -11.36 -7.35 -3.69
N LEU A 169 -11.34 -7.82 -2.43
CA LEU A 169 -12.52 -8.46 -1.81
C LEU A 169 -13.62 -7.44 -1.54
N MET A 170 -13.27 -6.25 -1.07
CA MET A 170 -14.19 -5.13 -0.89
C MET A 170 -14.93 -4.80 -2.20
N ALA A 171 -14.17 -4.60 -3.28
CA ALA A 171 -14.73 -4.27 -4.59
C ALA A 171 -15.60 -5.40 -5.16
N ALA A 172 -15.13 -6.67 -5.07
CA ALA A 172 -15.88 -7.82 -5.56
C ALA A 172 -17.15 -8.12 -4.75
N ALA A 173 -17.20 -7.68 -3.50
CA ALA A 173 -18.41 -7.72 -2.67
C ALA A 173 -19.43 -6.62 -3.00
N GLY A 174 -19.14 -5.73 -3.96
CA GLY A 174 -20.02 -4.63 -4.35
C GLY A 174 -20.08 -3.50 -3.34
N VAL A 175 -19.05 -3.34 -2.51
CA VAL A 175 -18.92 -2.24 -1.55
C VAL A 175 -18.39 -0.99 -2.25
N SER A 176 -18.95 0.17 -1.95
CA SER A 176 -18.56 1.45 -2.54
C SER A 176 -17.16 1.88 -2.13
N TYR A 177 -16.38 2.36 -3.10
CA TYR A 177 -15.02 2.88 -2.90
C TYR A 177 -14.73 4.04 -3.85
N SER A 178 -13.62 4.72 -3.60
CA SER A 178 -13.04 5.74 -4.50
C SER A 178 -11.64 5.33 -4.94
N VAL A 179 -11.24 5.83 -6.12
CA VAL A 179 -9.87 5.76 -6.65
C VAL A 179 -9.48 7.17 -7.11
N GLY A 180 -8.22 7.54 -6.91
CA GLY A 180 -7.74 8.86 -7.30
C GLY A 180 -7.88 9.89 -6.18
N ARG A 181 -7.95 11.17 -6.55
CA ARG A 181 -7.93 12.30 -5.62
C ARG A 181 -9.29 12.99 -5.59
N GLU A 182 -9.89 13.11 -4.41
CA GLU A 182 -11.12 13.88 -4.23
C GLU A 182 -10.83 15.39 -4.36
N PRO A 183 -11.76 16.20 -4.88
CA PRO A 183 -11.57 17.65 -4.89
C PRO A 183 -11.61 18.21 -3.47
N ASN A 184 -10.76 19.20 -3.18
CA ASN A 184 -10.69 19.86 -1.87
C ASN A 184 -12.06 20.27 -1.30
N ARG A 185 -12.96 20.76 -2.17
CA ARG A 185 -14.30 21.23 -1.77
C ARG A 185 -15.19 20.15 -1.18
N LEU A 186 -14.93 18.86 -1.49
CA LEU A 186 -15.81 17.76 -1.05
C LEU A 186 -15.81 17.59 0.47
N HIS A 187 -14.64 17.76 1.10
CA HIS A 187 -14.46 17.59 2.55
C HIS A 187 -13.88 18.86 3.24
N GLY A 188 -13.83 19.98 2.53
CA GLY A 188 -13.24 21.23 3.08
C GLY A 188 -11.74 21.14 3.32
N GLU A 189 -11.04 20.35 2.52
CA GLU A 189 -9.59 20.13 2.61
C GLU A 189 -8.80 21.17 1.81
N THR A 190 -7.49 21.21 2.04
CA THR A 190 -6.57 22.14 1.36
C THR A 190 -5.42 21.43 0.66
N LEU A 191 -5.12 20.21 1.06
CA LEU A 191 -4.01 19.40 0.55
C LEU A 191 -4.46 18.28 -0.39
N ASN A 192 -5.75 18.01 -0.47
CA ASN A 192 -6.28 17.00 -1.38
C ASN A 192 -6.40 17.52 -2.82
N GLY A 193 -6.82 16.65 -3.75
CA GLY A 193 -6.90 16.98 -5.17
C GLY A 193 -5.54 17.22 -5.82
N MET A 194 -5.55 17.85 -6.99
CA MET A 194 -4.32 18.19 -7.72
C MET A 194 -3.50 19.21 -6.93
N GLN A 195 -2.21 18.92 -6.74
CA GLN A 195 -1.27 19.79 -6.05
C GLN A 195 -0.21 20.28 -7.04
N ARG A 196 -0.42 21.47 -7.54
CA ARG A 196 0.45 22.09 -8.52
C ARG A 196 1.61 22.80 -7.84
N GLY A 197 2.84 22.58 -8.32
CA GLY A 197 4.00 23.42 -7.98
C GLY A 197 3.84 24.85 -8.51
N ASP A 198 4.63 25.78 -7.96
CA ASP A 198 4.65 27.16 -8.44
C ASP A 198 5.27 27.27 -9.84
N ASP A 199 4.69 28.11 -10.72
CA ASP A 199 5.23 28.42 -12.05
C ASP A 199 6.47 29.33 -12.04
N LYS A 200 6.96 29.68 -10.86
CA LYS A 200 8.10 30.58 -10.71
C LYS A 200 9.43 29.83 -10.82
N PRO A 201 10.47 30.44 -11.41
CA PRO A 201 11.82 29.93 -11.31
C PRO A 201 12.19 29.73 -9.84
N ARG A 202 12.67 28.54 -9.47
CA ARG A 202 13.14 28.28 -8.11
C ARG A 202 14.57 28.74 -7.98
N THR A 203 14.76 30.00 -7.59
CA THR A 203 16.09 30.60 -7.39
C THR A 203 16.74 30.15 -6.08
N HIS A 204 15.91 29.73 -5.09
CA HIS A 204 16.37 29.26 -3.78
C HIS A 204 15.68 27.95 -3.44
N TYR A 205 16.46 26.91 -3.15
CA TYR A 205 15.98 25.61 -2.71
C TYR A 205 15.57 25.66 -1.24
N THR A 206 14.39 25.12 -0.94
CA THR A 206 13.89 24.92 0.43
C THR A 206 13.50 23.45 0.63
N GLN A 207 13.26 23.03 1.88
CA GLN A 207 12.72 21.69 2.17
C GLN A 207 11.38 21.41 1.48
N LYS A 208 10.59 22.44 1.15
CA LYS A 208 9.34 22.31 0.40
C LYS A 208 9.56 21.93 -1.06
N ASP A 209 10.73 22.22 -1.58
CA ASP A 209 11.10 21.96 -2.98
C ASP A 209 11.87 20.64 -3.15
N LYS A 210 12.07 19.88 -2.06
CA LYS A 210 12.92 18.68 -2.08
C LYS A 210 12.52 17.69 -3.18
N ASP A 211 11.23 17.56 -3.47
CA ASP A 211 10.67 16.59 -4.43
C ASP A 211 10.19 17.26 -5.74
N HIS A 212 10.69 18.45 -6.05
CA HIS A 212 10.35 19.19 -7.27
C HIS A 212 11.59 19.45 -8.14
N PHE A 213 11.37 19.82 -9.42
CA PHE A 213 12.43 20.33 -10.26
C PHE A 213 12.91 21.68 -9.72
N ILE A 214 14.21 21.83 -9.52
CA ILE A 214 14.85 23.09 -9.09
C ILE A 214 15.54 23.79 -10.26
N LYS A 215 15.48 23.21 -11.45
CA LYS A 215 16.00 23.73 -12.72
C LYS A 215 14.95 23.59 -13.80
N ASP A 216 15.04 24.41 -14.81
CA ASP A 216 14.20 24.34 -15.99
C ASP A 216 14.65 23.14 -16.85
N VAL A 217 13.78 22.17 -17.02
CA VAL A 217 14.03 20.95 -17.80
C VAL A 217 13.05 20.88 -18.96
N ASP A 218 13.58 20.70 -20.16
CA ASP A 218 12.80 20.63 -21.40
C ASP A 218 11.95 19.35 -21.45
N PRO A 219 10.64 19.42 -21.78
CA PRO A 219 9.73 18.30 -21.75
C PRO A 219 9.64 17.47 -23.04
N TYR A 220 10.22 17.95 -24.15
CA TYR A 220 10.00 17.37 -25.47
C TYR A 220 10.98 16.25 -25.80
N VAL A 221 10.60 15.32 -26.67
CA VAL A 221 11.50 14.22 -27.11
C VAL A 221 12.78 14.78 -27.73
N LYS A 222 12.66 15.79 -28.63
CA LYS A 222 13.79 16.60 -29.09
C LYS A 222 13.77 17.94 -28.35
N PRO A 223 14.83 18.27 -27.60
CA PRO A 223 14.87 19.53 -26.86
C PRO A 223 14.54 20.75 -27.72
N GLY A 224 13.64 21.62 -27.23
CA GLY A 224 13.21 22.82 -27.90
C GLY A 224 12.25 22.61 -29.08
N ASP A 225 11.86 21.40 -29.41
CA ASP A 225 10.96 21.07 -30.51
C ASP A 225 9.62 20.48 -30.02
N PRO A 226 8.58 21.30 -29.83
CA PRO A 226 7.26 20.84 -29.42
C PRO A 226 6.62 19.83 -30.38
N THR A 227 7.01 19.84 -31.66
CA THR A 227 6.45 18.94 -32.68
C THR A 227 6.96 17.52 -32.54
N SER A 228 8.05 17.31 -31.80
CA SER A 228 8.63 15.99 -31.53
C SER A 228 7.83 15.16 -30.49
N GLY A 229 6.81 15.75 -29.86
CA GLY A 229 6.04 15.12 -28.79
C GLY A 229 6.71 15.25 -27.42
N LEU A 230 5.98 14.86 -26.38
CA LEU A 230 6.44 14.90 -24.99
C LEU A 230 7.22 13.63 -24.62
N LEU A 231 8.12 13.75 -23.65
CA LEU A 231 8.80 12.63 -23.01
C LEU A 231 7.77 11.65 -22.41
N PRO A 232 8.12 10.37 -22.24
CA PRO A 232 7.22 9.37 -21.64
C PRO A 232 6.64 9.85 -20.30
N PHE A 233 5.32 9.64 -20.10
CA PHE A 233 4.57 10.01 -18.89
C PHE A 233 4.59 11.52 -18.53
N VAL A 234 4.89 12.38 -19.50
CA VAL A 234 4.69 13.83 -19.40
C VAL A 234 3.38 14.21 -20.06
N TYR A 235 2.61 15.09 -19.42
CA TYR A 235 1.29 15.52 -19.87
C TYR A 235 1.27 17.03 -20.13
N ALA A 236 0.62 17.45 -21.21
CA ALA A 236 0.48 18.88 -21.54
C ALA A 236 -0.53 19.61 -20.64
N GLU A 237 -1.47 18.86 -20.04
CA GLU A 237 -2.56 19.42 -19.23
C GLU A 237 -2.03 20.06 -17.94
N ASP A 238 -2.30 21.35 -17.76
CA ASP A 238 -1.96 22.08 -16.53
C ASP A 238 -2.92 21.69 -15.38
N PRO A 239 -2.41 21.23 -14.22
CA PRO A 239 -3.27 20.82 -13.10
C PRO A 239 -4.06 22.01 -12.54
N VAL A 240 -5.36 21.79 -12.32
CA VAL A 240 -6.21 22.75 -11.60
C VAL A 240 -6.11 22.47 -10.12
N LYS A 241 -5.43 23.35 -9.37
CA LYS A 241 -5.19 23.15 -7.94
C LYS A 241 -6.47 22.87 -7.17
N GLY A 242 -6.47 21.78 -6.40
CA GLY A 242 -7.60 21.35 -5.56
C GLY A 242 -8.74 20.68 -6.32
N ALA A 243 -8.68 20.54 -7.64
CA ALA A 243 -9.63 19.73 -8.40
C ALA A 243 -9.31 18.23 -8.22
N GLY A 244 -10.35 17.39 -8.22
CA GLY A 244 -10.21 15.94 -8.14
C GLY A 244 -9.89 15.31 -9.49
N ASP A 245 -9.29 14.13 -9.48
CA ASP A 245 -9.11 13.27 -10.63
C ASP A 245 -9.02 11.79 -10.22
N HIS A 246 -8.94 10.89 -11.22
CA HIS A 246 -8.84 9.44 -10.99
C HIS A 246 -7.41 8.94 -10.80
N ARG A 247 -6.41 9.83 -10.78
CA ARG A 247 -5.01 9.47 -10.75
C ARG A 247 -4.54 9.24 -9.30
N ILE A 248 -3.63 8.29 -9.13
CA ILE A 248 -3.03 7.93 -7.84
C ILE A 248 -1.54 8.25 -7.84
N GLN A 249 -0.96 8.40 -6.65
CA GLN A 249 0.47 8.63 -6.47
C GLN A 249 1.32 7.46 -7.00
N ALA A 250 2.54 7.76 -7.42
CA ALA A 250 3.45 6.80 -8.02
C ALA A 250 3.77 5.62 -7.10
N TYR A 251 3.91 4.44 -7.70
CA TYR A 251 4.46 3.25 -7.05
C TYR A 251 5.97 3.15 -7.23
N ASN A 252 6.57 2.27 -6.43
CA ASN A 252 8.00 2.05 -6.39
C ASN A 252 8.28 0.58 -6.00
N TYR A 253 9.55 0.18 -6.05
CA TYR A 253 10.08 -0.93 -5.27
C TYR A 253 11.07 -0.38 -4.25
N ARG A 254 10.92 -0.74 -2.98
CA ARG A 254 11.89 -0.42 -1.94
C ARG A 254 13.02 -1.46 -2.04
N LEU A 255 14.26 -1.00 -2.03
CA LEU A 255 15.41 -1.86 -2.27
C LEU A 255 16.34 -1.89 -1.06
N CYS A 256 16.85 -3.06 -0.74
CA CYS A 256 17.93 -3.24 0.20
C CYS A 256 19.25 -3.33 -0.59
N VAL A 257 20.13 -2.36 -0.37
CA VAL A 257 21.41 -2.24 -1.07
C VAL A 257 22.57 -2.21 -0.09
N THR A 258 23.78 -2.47 -0.57
CA THR A 258 25.00 -2.39 0.25
C THR A 258 26.17 -1.83 -0.56
N THR A 259 27.15 -1.27 0.15
CA THR A 259 28.45 -0.88 -0.40
C THR A 259 29.54 -1.92 -0.12
N ASP A 260 29.23 -3.00 0.61
CA ASP A 260 30.17 -4.08 0.91
C ASP A 260 30.48 -4.88 -0.37
N PRO A 261 31.74 -4.86 -0.88
CA PRO A 261 32.09 -5.56 -2.10
C PRO A 261 31.84 -7.07 -2.07
N ALA A 262 31.88 -7.70 -0.88
CA ALA A 262 31.67 -9.15 -0.72
C ALA A 262 30.18 -9.54 -0.83
N LYS A 263 29.26 -8.60 -0.62
CA LYS A 263 27.82 -8.84 -0.59
C LYS A 263 27.05 -8.07 -1.67
N ARG A 264 27.74 -7.33 -2.51
CA ARG A 264 27.15 -6.42 -3.49
C ARG A 264 27.00 -7.08 -4.85
N LEU A 265 25.80 -7.03 -5.43
CA LEU A 265 25.54 -7.26 -6.84
C LEU A 265 25.49 -5.89 -7.54
N PRO A 266 26.48 -5.54 -8.39
CA PRO A 266 26.48 -4.28 -9.13
C PRO A 266 25.20 -4.10 -9.96
N PHE A 267 24.77 -2.85 -10.17
CA PHE A 267 23.60 -2.54 -11.00
C PHE A 267 23.88 -2.85 -12.47
N ALA A 268 23.34 -3.96 -12.95
CA ALA A 268 23.46 -4.40 -14.34
C ALA A 268 22.44 -3.68 -15.24
N LYS A 269 22.81 -3.47 -16.51
CA LYS A 269 21.90 -2.95 -17.54
C LYS A 269 20.80 -4.00 -17.79
N PRO A 270 19.52 -3.66 -17.53
CA PRO A 270 18.46 -4.64 -17.76
C PRO A 270 18.20 -4.85 -19.25
N ALA A 271 17.82 -6.07 -19.63
CA ALA A 271 17.28 -6.32 -20.96
C ALA A 271 16.02 -5.47 -21.17
N GLY A 272 15.91 -4.81 -22.31
CA GLY A 272 14.80 -3.88 -22.59
C GLY A 272 15.04 -2.44 -22.10
N TYR A 273 16.23 -2.10 -21.58
CA TYR A 273 16.59 -0.72 -21.24
C TYR A 273 16.41 0.22 -22.45
N ARG A 274 15.69 1.31 -22.23
CA ARG A 274 15.57 2.41 -23.18
C ARG A 274 16.04 3.71 -22.53
N GLU A 275 17.01 4.40 -23.14
CA GLU A 275 17.55 5.67 -22.62
C GLU A 275 16.45 6.73 -22.47
N LEU A 276 15.49 6.75 -23.41
CA LEU A 276 14.39 7.70 -23.40
C LEU A 276 13.53 7.64 -22.12
N ASP A 277 13.42 6.46 -21.48
CA ASP A 277 12.71 6.32 -20.20
C ASP A 277 13.42 7.05 -19.04
N HIS A 278 14.69 7.37 -19.21
CA HIS A 278 15.54 8.06 -18.23
C HIS A 278 15.96 9.47 -18.68
N GLU A 279 15.44 9.93 -19.82
CA GLU A 279 15.83 11.21 -20.42
C GLU A 279 15.55 12.41 -19.48
N MET A 280 14.43 12.39 -18.75
CA MET A 280 14.13 13.42 -17.74
C MET A 280 15.21 13.52 -16.65
N LEU A 281 15.72 12.36 -16.18
CA LEU A 281 16.80 12.31 -15.20
C LEU A 281 18.09 12.90 -15.76
N LEU A 282 18.45 12.50 -16.98
CA LEU A 282 19.67 12.97 -17.64
C LEU A 282 19.63 14.48 -17.86
N ARG A 283 18.54 15.00 -18.39
CA ARG A 283 18.34 16.46 -18.59
C ARG A 283 18.30 17.24 -17.28
N ASN A 284 17.74 16.65 -16.21
CA ASN A 284 17.74 17.29 -14.90
C ASN A 284 19.16 17.50 -14.38
N PHE A 285 20.07 16.54 -14.58
CA PHE A 285 21.50 16.69 -14.27
C PHE A 285 22.17 17.72 -15.19
N GLU A 286 21.92 17.69 -16.50
CA GLU A 286 22.47 18.64 -17.48
C GLU A 286 22.02 20.09 -17.20
N ALA A 287 20.79 20.26 -16.69
CA ALA A 287 20.30 21.56 -16.22
C ALA A 287 20.97 22.02 -14.91
N GLY A 288 21.76 21.17 -14.26
CA GLY A 288 22.53 21.47 -13.06
C GLY A 288 21.90 21.13 -11.72
N ASP A 289 20.91 20.23 -11.69
CA ASP A 289 20.44 19.62 -10.42
C ASP A 289 21.34 18.45 -10.06
N LEU A 290 22.31 18.69 -9.19
CA LEU A 290 23.30 17.69 -8.76
C LEU A 290 22.91 16.94 -7.47
N ARG A 291 21.65 17.01 -7.05
CA ARG A 291 21.16 16.25 -5.90
C ARG A 291 21.12 14.76 -6.24
N PHE A 292 21.52 13.94 -5.27
CA PHE A 292 21.41 12.47 -5.43
C PHE A 292 19.93 12.04 -5.34
N PRO A 293 19.35 11.40 -6.38
CA PRO A 293 17.89 11.23 -6.48
C PRO A 293 17.34 10.06 -5.63
N SER A 294 17.87 9.91 -4.43
CA SER A 294 17.48 8.85 -3.50
C SER A 294 17.60 9.28 -2.05
N LEU A 295 16.63 8.89 -1.25
CA LEU A 295 16.71 8.92 0.20
C LEU A 295 17.29 7.58 0.67
N LEU A 296 18.43 7.64 1.35
CA LEU A 296 19.20 6.48 1.79
C LEU A 296 19.15 6.36 3.31
N HIS A 297 18.46 5.34 3.81
CA HIS A 297 18.42 5.06 5.25
C HIS A 297 19.39 3.92 5.59
N LYS A 298 20.32 4.20 6.52
CA LYS A 298 21.27 3.19 7.01
C LYS A 298 20.53 2.09 7.78
N LEU A 299 20.75 0.87 7.39
CA LEU A 299 20.26 -0.34 8.03
C LEU A 299 21.41 -1.02 8.81
N PRO A 300 21.12 -2.01 9.68
CA PRO A 300 22.15 -2.83 10.28
C PRO A 300 23.04 -3.53 9.24
N ASN A 301 24.22 -3.97 9.70
CA ASN A 301 25.18 -4.78 8.93
C ASN A 301 25.65 -4.16 7.60
N GLY A 302 25.75 -2.82 7.54
CA GLY A 302 26.26 -2.11 6.35
C GLY A 302 25.30 -2.06 5.18
N LYS A 303 24.03 -2.40 5.39
CA LYS A 303 22.97 -2.29 4.40
C LYS A 303 22.33 -0.90 4.40
N THR A 304 21.54 -0.62 3.36
CA THR A 304 20.87 0.66 3.16
C THR A 304 19.52 0.41 2.50
N ASP A 305 18.48 1.04 3.01
CA ASP A 305 17.18 1.11 2.35
C ASP A 305 17.21 2.25 1.33
N TRP A 306 16.96 1.91 0.06
CA TRP A 306 16.94 2.84 -1.06
C TRP A 306 15.51 3.26 -1.39
N ASN A 307 15.19 4.52 -1.14
CA ASN A 307 13.89 5.13 -1.46
C ASN A 307 14.03 6.22 -2.54
N SER A 308 12.93 6.54 -3.22
CA SER A 308 12.84 7.65 -4.19
C SER A 308 12.98 9.01 -3.51
N MET A 309 13.62 9.95 -4.18
CA MET A 309 13.75 11.33 -3.73
C MET A 309 13.91 12.28 -4.93
N HIS A 310 13.62 13.56 -4.70
CA HIS A 310 13.79 14.66 -5.66
C HIS A 310 12.88 14.55 -6.90
N ALA A 311 13.20 15.32 -7.94
CA ALA A 311 12.33 15.45 -9.12
C ALA A 311 12.17 14.13 -9.90
N VAL A 312 13.25 13.38 -10.09
CA VAL A 312 13.26 12.13 -10.85
C VAL A 312 14.05 11.08 -10.09
N GLY A 313 13.34 10.23 -9.37
CA GLY A 313 13.90 9.11 -8.59
C GLY A 313 13.38 7.76 -9.08
N THR A 314 13.33 6.78 -8.17
CA THR A 314 12.85 5.41 -8.46
C THR A 314 11.32 5.30 -8.52
N ASP A 315 10.56 6.33 -8.21
CA ASP A 315 9.11 6.37 -8.45
C ASP A 315 8.84 6.40 -9.95
N TYR A 316 8.08 5.44 -10.46
CA TYR A 316 7.69 5.43 -11.88
C TYR A 316 6.37 6.20 -12.05
N VAL A 317 6.48 7.52 -12.05
CA VAL A 317 5.36 8.45 -12.01
C VAL A 317 4.47 8.32 -13.25
N GLY A 318 3.17 8.12 -13.03
CA GLY A 318 2.18 8.00 -14.11
C GLY A 318 1.97 6.59 -14.67
N ALA A 319 2.82 5.63 -14.29
CA ALA A 319 2.79 4.27 -14.87
C ALA A 319 1.82 3.31 -14.16
N ASN A 320 1.18 3.72 -13.05
CA ASN A 320 0.39 2.83 -12.18
C ASN A 320 -1.09 3.21 -12.05
N TRP A 321 -1.61 4.20 -12.77
CA TRP A 321 -2.98 4.69 -12.54
C TRP A 321 -4.06 3.64 -12.78
N GLU A 322 -3.83 2.71 -13.71
CA GLU A 322 -4.75 1.61 -14.00
C GLU A 322 -4.72 0.50 -12.93
N TYR A 323 -3.64 0.41 -12.13
CA TYR A 323 -3.35 -0.74 -11.28
C TYR A 323 -4.51 -1.14 -10.36
N PRO A 324 -5.23 -0.24 -9.68
CA PRO A 324 -6.34 -0.61 -8.81
C PRO A 324 -7.43 -1.42 -9.51
N GLU A 325 -7.77 -1.04 -10.76
CA GLU A 325 -8.87 -1.64 -11.55
C GLU A 325 -8.37 -2.70 -12.55
N ALA A 326 -7.06 -2.79 -12.75
CA ALA A 326 -6.46 -3.69 -13.73
C ALA A 326 -6.71 -5.18 -13.42
N SER A 327 -6.80 -6.00 -14.46
CA SER A 327 -6.77 -7.46 -14.31
C SER A 327 -5.45 -7.92 -13.70
N TYR A 328 -5.39 -9.11 -13.11
CA TYR A 328 -4.14 -9.65 -12.57
C TYR A 328 -3.03 -9.76 -13.64
N ALA A 329 -3.39 -10.07 -14.89
CA ALA A 329 -2.42 -10.08 -15.99
C ALA A 329 -1.86 -8.66 -16.21
N ARG A 330 -2.72 -7.63 -16.28
CA ARG A 330 -2.29 -6.25 -16.46
C ARG A 330 -1.49 -5.72 -15.27
N ARG A 331 -1.84 -6.07 -14.04
CA ARG A 331 -1.04 -5.73 -12.84
C ARG A 331 0.38 -6.28 -12.96
N ARG A 332 0.54 -7.55 -13.38
CA ARG A 332 1.89 -8.14 -13.59
C ARG A 332 2.70 -7.41 -14.67
N GLU A 333 2.05 -6.93 -15.74
CA GLU A 333 2.71 -6.11 -16.76
C GLU A 333 3.19 -4.76 -16.18
N ILE A 334 2.35 -4.10 -15.36
CA ILE A 334 2.69 -2.85 -14.67
C ILE A 334 3.85 -3.08 -13.68
N GLU A 335 3.81 -4.16 -12.92
CA GLU A 335 4.88 -4.55 -11.99
C GLU A 335 6.20 -4.79 -12.72
N ALA A 336 6.17 -5.52 -13.82
CA ALA A 336 7.35 -5.77 -14.66
C ALA A 336 7.92 -4.47 -15.27
N ALA A 337 7.05 -3.56 -15.70
CA ALA A 337 7.46 -2.25 -16.21
C ALA A 337 8.12 -1.39 -15.12
N HIS A 338 7.60 -1.42 -13.89
CA HIS A 338 8.22 -0.73 -12.74
C HIS A 338 9.58 -1.34 -12.39
N GLU A 339 9.70 -2.68 -12.36
CA GLU A 339 10.98 -3.34 -12.13
C GLU A 339 12.01 -2.96 -13.21
N LEU A 340 11.61 -2.99 -14.49
CA LEU A 340 12.47 -2.61 -15.60
C LEU A 340 12.94 -1.15 -15.49
N TYR A 341 12.02 -0.22 -15.23
CA TYR A 341 12.34 1.19 -15.03
C TYR A 341 13.33 1.40 -13.89
N ILE A 342 13.08 0.80 -12.73
CA ILE A 342 13.93 0.98 -11.54
C ILE A 342 15.32 0.38 -11.76
N ARG A 343 15.42 -0.82 -12.32
CA ARG A 343 16.73 -1.41 -12.68
C ARG A 343 17.48 -0.55 -13.69
N GLY A 344 16.77 -0.02 -14.69
CA GLY A 344 17.32 0.92 -15.67
C GLY A 344 17.79 2.22 -15.01
N HIS A 345 17.01 2.80 -14.09
CA HIS A 345 17.35 4.00 -13.34
C HIS A 345 18.63 3.81 -12.52
N LEU A 346 18.75 2.71 -11.78
CA LEU A 346 19.94 2.39 -10.99
C LEU A 346 21.18 2.21 -11.89
N TRP A 347 21.03 1.49 -13.01
CA TRP A 347 22.12 1.34 -13.98
C TRP A 347 22.52 2.70 -14.58
N THR A 348 21.54 3.53 -14.95
CA THR A 348 21.79 4.87 -15.51
C THR A 348 22.59 5.72 -14.52
N LEU A 349 22.17 5.78 -13.25
CA LEU A 349 22.89 6.53 -12.22
C LEU A 349 24.34 6.05 -12.05
N ALA A 350 24.58 4.75 -12.11
CA ALA A 350 25.89 4.17 -11.84
C ALA A 350 26.84 4.18 -13.05
N ASN A 351 26.31 4.21 -14.29
CA ASN A 351 27.12 3.91 -15.47
C ASN A 351 26.98 4.89 -16.64
N HIS A 352 25.86 5.65 -16.74
CA HIS A 352 25.58 6.45 -17.94
C HIS A 352 26.50 7.66 -18.03
N PRO A 353 27.15 7.93 -19.20
CA PRO A 353 28.15 9.00 -19.34
C PRO A 353 27.59 10.41 -19.14
N ARG A 354 26.30 10.65 -19.43
CA ARG A 354 25.63 11.95 -19.21
C ARG A 354 25.30 12.22 -17.71
N VAL A 355 25.43 11.22 -16.83
CA VAL A 355 25.30 11.43 -15.39
C VAL A 355 26.60 12.04 -14.84
N PRO A 356 26.55 13.09 -14.00
CA PRO A 356 27.76 13.69 -13.42
C PRO A 356 28.64 12.65 -12.69
N GLU A 357 29.94 12.76 -12.83
CA GLU A 357 30.91 11.79 -12.29
C GLU A 357 30.74 11.56 -10.79
N SER A 358 30.50 12.62 -10.02
CA SER A 358 30.25 12.53 -8.58
C SER A 358 29.04 11.65 -8.23
N ILE A 359 27.96 11.78 -8.99
CA ILE A 359 26.74 10.98 -8.85
C ILE A 359 27.01 9.54 -9.26
N ARG A 360 27.68 9.32 -10.41
CA ARG A 360 28.05 7.96 -10.86
C ARG A 360 28.92 7.24 -9.84
N LYS A 361 29.95 7.91 -9.30
CA LYS A 361 30.83 7.37 -8.27
C LYS A 361 30.06 6.98 -7.00
N GLN A 362 29.13 7.84 -6.57
CA GLN A 362 28.27 7.53 -5.43
C GLN A 362 27.35 6.34 -5.73
N ALA A 363 26.66 6.33 -6.87
CA ALA A 363 25.72 5.27 -7.23
C ALA A 363 26.42 3.91 -7.46
N SER A 364 27.57 3.91 -8.15
CA SER A 364 28.33 2.69 -8.44
C SER A 364 28.99 2.06 -7.22
N ALA A 365 29.07 2.78 -6.09
CA ALA A 365 29.49 2.21 -4.82
C ALA A 365 28.46 1.24 -4.24
N TYR A 366 27.19 1.38 -4.60
CA TYR A 366 26.10 0.50 -4.15
C TYR A 366 25.82 -0.65 -5.11
N GLY A 367 25.13 -1.66 -4.62
CA GLY A 367 24.52 -2.74 -5.39
C GLY A 367 23.47 -3.47 -4.56
N LEU A 368 22.68 -4.34 -5.19
CA LEU A 368 21.70 -5.17 -4.49
C LEU A 368 22.42 -6.15 -3.55
N CYS A 369 21.80 -6.47 -2.41
CA CYS A 369 22.36 -7.40 -1.45
C CYS A 369 22.24 -8.86 -1.93
N THR A 370 23.34 -9.64 -1.87
CA THR A 370 23.34 -11.08 -2.21
C THR A 370 22.59 -11.93 -1.19
N ASP A 371 22.43 -11.44 0.04
CA ASP A 371 21.81 -12.11 1.18
C ASP A 371 20.37 -11.64 1.48
N GLU A 372 19.79 -10.80 0.62
CA GLU A 372 18.38 -10.41 0.65
C GLU A 372 17.69 -10.84 -0.64
N PHE A 373 16.42 -11.26 -0.56
CA PHE A 373 15.59 -11.62 -1.71
C PHE A 373 16.32 -12.51 -2.72
N THR A 374 17.01 -13.52 -2.23
CA THR A 374 17.95 -14.38 -3.00
C THR A 374 17.31 -15.01 -4.23
N SER A 375 16.02 -15.40 -4.15
CA SER A 375 15.26 -15.98 -5.27
C SER A 375 14.98 -14.97 -6.41
N ARG A 376 15.24 -13.66 -6.18
CA ARG A 376 15.05 -12.57 -7.15
C ARG A 376 16.34 -11.79 -7.45
N GLY A 377 17.49 -12.37 -7.11
CA GLY A 377 18.79 -11.71 -7.33
C GLY A 377 18.92 -10.39 -6.55
N GLY A 378 18.45 -10.35 -5.31
CA GLY A 378 18.52 -9.17 -4.42
C GLY A 378 17.45 -8.11 -4.65
N PHE A 379 16.55 -8.28 -5.63
CA PHE A 379 15.49 -7.32 -5.92
C PHE A 379 14.23 -7.63 -5.09
N SER A 380 13.59 -6.58 -4.55
CA SER A 380 12.37 -6.71 -3.74
C SER A 380 11.27 -7.50 -4.46
N PRO A 381 10.56 -8.39 -3.75
CA PRO A 381 9.53 -9.23 -4.37
C PRO A 381 8.19 -8.53 -4.59
N MET A 382 7.94 -7.39 -3.95
CA MET A 382 6.64 -6.73 -3.95
C MET A 382 6.77 -5.26 -4.36
N ILE A 383 5.90 -4.84 -5.27
CA ILE A 383 5.72 -3.42 -5.60
C ILE A 383 5.11 -2.68 -4.41
N TYR A 384 5.61 -1.48 -4.11
CA TYR A 384 5.05 -0.63 -3.05
C TYR A 384 3.80 0.08 -3.53
N ILE A 385 2.65 -0.51 -3.24
CA ILE A 385 1.32 0.06 -3.49
C ILE A 385 1.04 1.06 -2.37
N ARG A 386 1.23 2.36 -2.64
CA ARG A 386 1.03 3.43 -1.65
C ARG A 386 -0.43 3.73 -1.40
N GLU A 387 -1.25 3.60 -2.41
CA GLU A 387 -2.72 3.69 -2.36
C GLU A 387 -3.33 2.96 -3.55
N ALA A 388 -4.58 2.53 -3.41
CA ALA A 388 -5.35 1.96 -4.48
C ALA A 388 -6.83 2.38 -4.34
N ARG A 389 -7.75 1.43 -4.15
CA ARG A 389 -9.11 1.73 -3.74
C ARG A 389 -9.13 2.20 -2.30
N ARG A 390 -10.04 3.10 -1.97
CA ARG A 390 -10.31 3.53 -0.60
C ARG A 390 -11.81 3.44 -0.35
N LEU A 391 -12.19 2.73 0.73
CA LEU A 391 -13.57 2.50 1.14
C LEU A 391 -14.36 3.82 1.23
N GLN A 392 -15.60 3.83 0.80
CA GLN A 392 -16.58 4.86 1.12
C GLN A 392 -17.45 4.37 2.29
N GLY A 393 -16.86 4.38 3.49
CA GLY A 393 -17.43 3.81 4.69
C GLY A 393 -18.34 4.76 5.47
N ALA A 394 -18.68 4.34 6.69
CA ALA A 394 -19.54 5.11 7.60
C ALA A 394 -18.89 6.42 8.09
N TYR A 395 -17.58 6.53 8.04
CA TYR A 395 -16.80 7.73 8.37
C TYR A 395 -15.60 7.86 7.44
N VAL A 396 -15.39 9.04 6.86
CA VAL A 396 -14.23 9.33 6.01
C VAL A 396 -13.20 10.09 6.82
N MET A 397 -12.01 9.52 6.99
CA MET A 397 -10.84 10.22 7.53
C MET A 397 -10.37 11.29 6.54
N THR A 398 -10.07 12.47 7.02
CA THR A 398 -9.68 13.62 6.19
C THR A 398 -8.46 14.35 6.76
N GLU A 399 -7.91 15.28 5.98
CA GLU A 399 -6.88 16.22 6.43
C GLU A 399 -7.23 16.91 7.77
N LEU A 400 -8.51 17.18 8.02
CA LEU A 400 -8.97 17.84 9.24
C LEU A 400 -8.75 17.00 10.49
N ASP A 401 -8.91 15.66 10.36
CA ASP A 401 -8.63 14.72 11.44
C ASP A 401 -7.12 14.63 11.71
N CYS A 402 -6.34 14.49 10.65
CA CYS A 402 -4.87 14.41 10.76
C CYS A 402 -4.29 15.67 11.41
N LYS A 403 -4.83 16.84 11.11
CA LYS A 403 -4.39 18.13 11.67
C LYS A 403 -4.99 18.45 13.04
N GLY A 404 -5.82 17.56 13.61
CA GLY A 404 -6.47 17.77 14.89
C GLY A 404 -7.52 18.89 14.89
N LYS A 405 -8.03 19.28 13.72
CA LYS A 405 -9.14 20.24 13.57
C LYS A 405 -10.50 19.58 13.76
N ARG A 406 -10.57 18.27 13.63
CA ARG A 406 -11.70 17.41 13.91
C ARG A 406 -11.21 16.21 14.73
N THR A 407 -11.97 15.75 15.71
CA THR A 407 -11.67 14.55 16.50
C THR A 407 -12.41 13.37 15.88
N PRO A 408 -11.73 12.36 15.37
CA PRO A 408 -12.39 11.16 14.84
C PRO A 408 -13.14 10.43 15.95
N PRO A 409 -14.39 9.95 15.72
CA PRO A 409 -15.09 9.13 16.68
C PRO A 409 -14.45 7.74 16.79
N GLU A 410 -14.58 7.11 17.95
CA GLU A 410 -14.24 5.71 18.16
C GLU A 410 -12.83 5.34 17.65
N PRO A 411 -11.74 5.97 18.14
CA PRO A 411 -10.40 5.71 17.66
C PRO A 411 -9.93 4.29 18.02
N VAL A 412 -9.31 3.59 17.05
CA VAL A 412 -8.83 2.21 17.21
C VAL A 412 -7.33 2.05 16.97
N ALA A 413 -6.65 3.09 16.52
CA ALA A 413 -5.21 3.17 16.39
C ALA A 413 -4.78 4.63 16.42
N LEU A 414 -3.47 4.88 16.65
CA LEU A 414 -2.85 6.20 16.45
C LEU A 414 -2.02 6.20 15.18
N ALA A 415 -2.16 7.27 14.37
CA ALA A 415 -1.29 7.61 13.27
C ALA A 415 -0.53 8.91 13.60
N SER A 416 0.68 9.07 13.05
CA SER A 416 1.55 10.22 13.37
C SER A 416 2.44 10.68 12.23
N PHE A 417 2.49 9.95 11.12
CA PHE A 417 3.34 10.30 9.98
C PHE A 417 2.79 11.52 9.23
N GLY A 418 3.65 12.15 8.43
CA GLY A 418 3.22 13.25 7.55
C GLY A 418 2.12 12.82 6.58
N LEU A 419 1.21 13.76 6.25
CA LEU A 419 0.41 13.62 5.06
C LEU A 419 1.41 13.64 3.91
N ASP A 420 1.67 12.46 3.33
CA ASP A 420 2.72 12.21 2.37
C ASP A 420 2.12 11.61 1.09
N SER A 421 2.17 12.39 0.02
CA SER A 421 1.88 11.90 -1.32
C SER A 421 3.08 12.11 -2.22
N HIS A 422 3.47 11.05 -2.88
CA HIS A 422 4.45 11.09 -3.96
C HIS A 422 3.82 11.69 -5.23
N ALA A 423 4.65 12.10 -6.20
CA ALA A 423 4.14 12.67 -7.43
C ALA A 423 3.12 11.75 -8.10
N VAL A 424 2.08 12.37 -8.65
CA VAL A 424 1.02 11.69 -9.40
C VAL A 424 1.32 11.74 -10.88
N ARG A 425 1.83 12.86 -11.39
CA ARG A 425 2.23 13.04 -12.80
C ARG A 425 3.33 14.07 -12.97
N TYR A 426 3.96 14.04 -14.15
CA TYR A 426 4.73 15.14 -14.69
C TYR A 426 3.87 15.95 -15.66
N PHE A 427 4.02 17.28 -15.67
CA PHE A 427 3.29 18.13 -16.60
C PHE A 427 4.17 19.28 -17.12
N VAL A 428 3.72 19.90 -18.22
CA VAL A 428 4.38 21.06 -18.78
C VAL A 428 3.77 22.32 -18.18
N THR A 429 4.60 23.14 -17.53
CA THR A 429 4.17 24.43 -16.97
C THR A 429 3.87 25.44 -18.07
N LYS A 430 3.21 26.57 -17.74
CA LYS A 430 3.00 27.69 -18.68
C LYS A 430 4.31 28.30 -19.20
N ARG A 431 5.42 28.07 -18.50
CA ARG A 431 6.77 28.48 -18.94
C ARG A 431 7.40 27.51 -19.94
N GLY A 432 6.75 26.38 -20.25
CA GLY A 432 7.23 25.35 -21.18
C GLY A 432 8.21 24.34 -20.58
N PHE A 433 8.33 24.24 -19.25
CA PHE A 433 9.25 23.33 -18.56
C PHE A 433 8.52 22.29 -17.70
N LEU A 434 9.23 21.21 -17.37
CA LEU A 434 8.72 20.13 -16.54
C LEU A 434 8.44 20.56 -15.09
N GLU A 435 7.33 20.04 -14.55
CA GLU A 435 7.03 20.13 -13.13
C GLU A 435 6.24 18.87 -12.68
N ARG A 436 6.14 18.67 -11.37
CA ARG A 436 5.43 17.56 -10.71
C ARG A 436 4.13 18.05 -10.10
N ASP A 437 3.08 17.24 -10.25
CA ASP A 437 1.79 17.40 -9.58
C ASP A 437 1.60 16.29 -8.54
N GLY A 438 0.92 16.61 -7.44
CA GLY A 438 0.46 15.65 -6.45
C GLY A 438 1.39 15.46 -5.25
N VAL A 439 2.53 16.13 -5.21
CA VAL A 439 3.43 16.07 -4.05
C VAL A 439 2.81 16.75 -2.84
N ILE A 440 2.63 16.00 -1.76
CA ILE A 440 2.15 16.50 -0.48
C ILE A 440 3.19 16.14 0.59
N TRP A 441 3.52 17.12 1.44
CA TRP A 441 4.26 16.89 2.66
C TRP A 441 3.79 17.85 3.74
N ASN A 442 3.07 17.34 4.73
CA ASN A 442 2.59 18.13 5.86
C ASN A 442 2.51 17.28 7.12
N VAL A 443 3.31 17.61 8.12
CA VAL A 443 3.40 16.83 9.37
C VAL A 443 2.26 17.21 10.30
N PRO A 444 1.50 16.24 10.83
CA PRO A 444 0.51 16.46 11.87
C PRO A 444 1.14 17.10 13.12
N PRO A 445 0.43 17.97 13.85
CA PRO A 445 0.99 18.61 15.05
C PRO A 445 1.23 17.64 16.21
N ARG A 446 0.58 16.48 16.18
CA ARG A 446 0.68 15.38 17.15
C ARG A 446 0.07 14.12 16.57
N PRO A 447 0.32 12.93 17.16
CA PRO A 447 -0.43 11.73 16.82
C PRO A 447 -1.94 11.94 16.98
N TYR A 448 -2.71 11.32 16.09
CA TYR A 448 -4.16 11.43 16.02
C TYR A 448 -4.81 10.06 15.90
N GLY A 449 -6.06 9.94 16.34
CA GLY A 449 -6.81 8.68 16.27
C GLY A 449 -7.29 8.36 14.86
N VAL A 450 -7.34 7.07 14.52
CA VAL A 450 -8.01 6.56 13.32
C VAL A 450 -9.32 5.91 13.74
N SER A 451 -10.44 6.33 13.14
CA SER A 451 -11.78 5.91 13.54
C SER A 451 -12.07 4.46 13.16
N TYR A 452 -12.72 3.71 14.06
CA TYR A 452 -13.33 2.42 13.75
C TYR A 452 -14.31 2.51 12.58
N ARG A 453 -15.09 3.59 12.52
CA ARG A 453 -16.09 3.83 11.47
C ARG A 453 -15.48 3.99 10.08
N SER A 454 -14.17 4.23 9.98
CA SER A 454 -13.45 4.25 8.72
C SER A 454 -13.07 2.85 8.21
N LEU A 455 -13.20 1.81 9.04
CA LEU A 455 -12.90 0.42 8.70
C LEU A 455 -14.12 -0.36 8.22
N VAL A 456 -15.32 0.17 8.40
CA VAL A 456 -16.58 -0.53 8.12
C VAL A 456 -17.30 0.08 6.92
N PRO A 457 -17.81 -0.75 5.99
CA PRO A 457 -18.69 -0.31 4.92
C PRO A 457 -19.99 0.33 5.47
N LYS A 458 -20.78 0.93 4.60
CA LYS A 458 -22.17 1.20 4.91
C LYS A 458 -22.88 -0.14 5.13
N LYS A 459 -23.75 -0.20 6.15
CA LYS A 459 -24.35 -1.46 6.61
C LYS A 459 -25.17 -2.14 5.52
N GLU A 460 -25.91 -1.36 4.76
CA GLU A 460 -26.72 -1.81 3.62
C GLU A 460 -25.88 -2.39 2.46
N GLU A 461 -24.60 -2.02 2.35
CA GLU A 461 -23.71 -2.55 1.35
C GLU A 461 -23.06 -3.88 1.79
N CYS A 462 -22.54 -3.92 3.02
CA CYS A 462 -21.96 -5.15 3.59
C CYS A 462 -21.89 -5.13 5.11
N ALA A 463 -22.61 -6.05 5.76
CA ALA A 463 -22.75 -6.12 7.22
C ALA A 463 -21.69 -6.97 7.92
N ASN A 464 -20.79 -7.65 7.20
CA ASN A 464 -19.80 -8.56 7.77
C ASN A 464 -18.39 -8.45 7.15
N LEU A 465 -18.04 -7.26 6.66
CA LEU A 465 -16.71 -6.95 6.10
C LEU A 465 -16.04 -5.83 6.88
N LEU A 466 -14.73 -5.97 7.16
CA LEU A 466 -13.86 -4.92 7.67
C LEU A 466 -12.70 -4.68 6.71
N VAL A 467 -12.28 -3.41 6.55
CA VAL A 467 -11.29 -2.99 5.54
C VAL A 467 -10.23 -2.10 6.20
N PRO A 468 -9.20 -2.69 6.85
CA PRO A 468 -8.21 -1.94 7.62
C PRO A 468 -7.11 -1.26 6.79
N VAL A 469 -6.88 -1.67 5.54
CA VAL A 469 -5.80 -1.15 4.67
C VAL A 469 -6.36 -0.14 3.66
N CYS A 470 -7.33 -0.58 2.86
CA CYS A 470 -8.09 0.27 1.93
C CYS A 470 -9.22 1.01 2.65
N LEU A 471 -8.95 1.51 3.86
CA LEU A 471 -9.93 2.14 4.73
C LEU A 471 -10.53 3.42 4.14
N SER A 472 -11.63 3.88 4.73
CA SER A 472 -12.33 5.09 4.32
C SER A 472 -11.55 6.34 4.73
N ALA A 473 -10.81 6.89 3.77
CA ALA A 473 -9.99 8.08 3.94
C ALA A 473 -9.88 8.83 2.60
N THR A 474 -9.71 10.15 2.64
CA THR A 474 -9.32 10.91 1.45
C THR A 474 -7.90 10.58 1.03
N HIS A 475 -7.53 10.86 -0.21
CA HIS A 475 -6.17 10.69 -0.72
C HIS A 475 -5.11 11.31 0.22
N ALA A 476 -5.32 12.55 0.66
CA ALA A 476 -4.39 13.24 1.54
C ALA A 476 -4.29 12.58 2.92
N ALA A 477 -5.41 12.22 3.55
CA ALA A 477 -5.42 11.56 4.86
C ALA A 477 -4.83 10.15 4.80
N HIS A 478 -5.15 9.39 3.73
CA HIS A 478 -4.58 8.06 3.51
C HIS A 478 -3.05 8.13 3.43
N GLY A 479 -2.48 9.19 2.84
CA GLY A 479 -1.05 9.43 2.78
C GLY A 479 -0.36 9.45 4.15
N SER A 480 -1.06 9.81 5.22
CA SER A 480 -0.55 9.78 6.61
C SER A 480 -0.85 8.45 7.34
N ILE A 481 -1.97 7.80 7.00
CA ILE A 481 -2.44 6.59 7.70
C ILE A 481 -1.74 5.33 7.17
N ARG A 482 -1.36 5.28 5.89
CA ARG A 482 -0.83 4.12 5.13
C ARG A 482 0.51 3.55 5.61
N MET A 483 0.95 3.88 6.80
CA MET A 483 2.19 3.37 7.36
C MET A 483 2.01 1.96 7.92
N GLU A 484 2.97 1.06 7.64
CA GLU A 484 2.88 -0.36 8.02
C GLU A 484 2.53 -0.61 9.49
N PRO A 485 3.14 0.09 10.50
CA PRO A 485 2.76 -0.11 11.89
C PRO A 485 1.33 0.34 12.19
N VAL A 486 0.80 1.34 11.48
CA VAL A 486 -0.60 1.77 11.61
C VAL A 486 -1.52 0.71 11.01
N PHE A 487 -1.21 0.20 9.82
CA PHE A 487 -1.96 -0.88 9.19
C PHE A 487 -2.02 -2.14 10.06
N MET A 488 -0.91 -2.53 10.71
CA MET A 488 -0.92 -3.65 11.66
C MET A 488 -1.88 -3.42 12.83
N GLN A 489 -1.90 -2.21 13.40
CA GLN A 489 -2.79 -1.84 14.49
C GLN A 489 -4.25 -1.85 14.04
N LEU A 490 -4.55 -1.32 12.85
CA LEU A 490 -5.89 -1.33 12.27
C LEU A 490 -6.36 -2.76 11.96
N GLY A 491 -5.49 -3.62 11.45
CA GLY A 491 -5.76 -5.04 11.25
C GLY A 491 -6.08 -5.76 12.56
N GLN A 492 -5.30 -5.51 13.60
CA GLN A 492 -5.54 -6.06 14.93
C GLN A 492 -6.89 -5.59 15.50
N ALA A 493 -7.21 -4.31 15.41
CA ALA A 493 -8.48 -3.73 15.87
C ALA A 493 -9.68 -4.30 15.07
N ALA A 494 -9.53 -4.45 13.76
CA ALA A 494 -10.54 -5.09 12.91
C ALA A 494 -10.85 -6.52 13.37
N ALA A 495 -9.82 -7.31 13.71
CA ALA A 495 -10.01 -8.66 14.23
C ALA A 495 -10.67 -8.68 15.60
N MET A 496 -10.36 -7.73 16.49
CA MET A 496 -11.05 -7.59 17.79
C MET A 496 -12.54 -7.37 17.60
N ALA A 497 -12.91 -6.44 16.71
CA ALA A 497 -14.31 -6.18 16.38
C ALA A 497 -14.98 -7.40 15.71
N ALA A 498 -14.28 -8.07 14.77
CA ALA A 498 -14.76 -9.28 14.12
C ALA A 498 -15.07 -10.38 15.13
N GLY A 499 -14.21 -10.62 16.13
CA GLY A 499 -14.44 -11.59 17.18
C GLY A 499 -15.67 -11.28 18.04
N ILE A 500 -15.95 -10.00 18.32
CA ILE A 500 -17.19 -9.58 19.00
C ILE A 500 -18.40 -9.84 18.09
N ALA A 501 -18.33 -9.42 16.82
CA ALA A 501 -19.40 -9.62 15.85
C ALA A 501 -19.77 -11.10 15.68
N VAL A 502 -18.78 -11.99 15.65
CA VAL A 502 -18.98 -13.45 15.57
C VAL A 502 -19.69 -13.99 16.79
N ARG A 503 -19.22 -13.66 18.02
CA ARG A 503 -19.79 -14.17 19.27
C ARG A 503 -21.24 -13.77 19.47
N ASP A 504 -21.55 -12.51 19.14
CA ASP A 504 -22.85 -11.91 19.41
C ASP A 504 -23.78 -11.88 18.19
N SER A 505 -23.32 -12.45 17.06
CA SER A 505 -24.07 -12.47 15.78
C SER A 505 -24.47 -11.07 15.29
N LEU A 506 -23.58 -10.09 15.47
CA LEU A 506 -23.82 -8.68 15.10
C LEU A 506 -23.35 -8.39 13.65
N ALA A 507 -23.90 -7.32 13.07
CA ALA A 507 -23.21 -6.64 11.98
C ALA A 507 -21.96 -5.93 12.52
N VAL A 508 -20.91 -5.82 11.70
CA VAL A 508 -19.68 -5.17 12.14
C VAL A 508 -19.89 -3.69 12.50
N GLN A 509 -20.89 -3.03 11.90
CA GLN A 509 -21.29 -1.66 12.21
C GLN A 509 -21.97 -1.52 13.58
N ASP A 510 -22.57 -2.59 14.09
CA ASP A 510 -23.30 -2.61 15.36
C ASP A 510 -22.45 -3.06 16.55
N VAL A 511 -21.16 -3.36 16.31
CA VAL A 511 -20.23 -3.75 17.38
C VAL A 511 -20.07 -2.58 18.36
N PRO A 512 -20.35 -2.79 19.68
CA PRO A 512 -20.21 -1.72 20.67
C PRO A 512 -18.74 -1.32 20.83
N TYR A 513 -18.42 -0.09 20.48
CA TYR A 513 -17.04 0.45 20.54
C TYR A 513 -16.39 0.30 21.94
N GLY A 514 -17.17 0.47 23.01
CA GLY A 514 -16.64 0.28 24.37
C GLY A 514 -15.93 -1.04 24.58
N ARG A 515 -16.50 -2.14 24.02
CA ARG A 515 -15.91 -3.49 24.10
C ARG A 515 -14.65 -3.61 23.25
N VAL A 516 -14.62 -2.98 22.07
CA VAL A 516 -13.40 -2.93 21.24
C VAL A 516 -12.31 -2.18 21.98
N ARG A 517 -12.64 -1.00 22.56
CA ARG A 517 -11.70 -0.17 23.33
C ARG A 517 -11.09 -0.92 24.52
N ASP A 518 -11.87 -1.73 25.21
CA ASP A 518 -11.37 -2.53 26.34
C ASP A 518 -10.35 -3.58 25.87
N LEU A 519 -10.62 -4.30 24.77
CA LEU A 519 -9.65 -5.22 24.15
C LEU A 519 -8.39 -4.51 23.66
N LEU A 520 -8.52 -3.30 23.10
CA LEU A 520 -7.37 -2.50 22.67
C LEU A 520 -6.47 -2.13 23.86
N LYS A 521 -7.06 -1.75 25.01
CA LYS A 521 -6.32 -1.47 26.25
C LYS A 521 -5.61 -2.72 26.78
N GLU A 522 -6.28 -3.85 26.83
CA GLU A 522 -5.70 -5.14 27.24
C GLU A 522 -4.50 -5.53 26.36
N ALA A 523 -4.57 -5.24 25.07
CA ALA A 523 -3.49 -5.47 24.10
C ALA A 523 -2.40 -4.39 24.12
N ASN A 524 -2.46 -3.39 25.00
CA ASN A 524 -1.57 -2.23 25.02
C ASN A 524 -1.49 -1.50 23.66
N LEU A 525 -2.62 -1.36 22.99
CA LEU A 525 -2.74 -0.62 21.75
C LEU A 525 -3.27 0.79 22.05
N PRO A 526 -2.45 1.85 21.87
CA PRO A 526 -2.84 3.21 22.21
C PRO A 526 -3.86 3.76 21.22
N VAL A 527 -4.92 4.37 21.73
CA VAL A 527 -5.98 5.04 20.95
C VAL A 527 -6.11 6.53 21.26
N GLU A 528 -5.49 6.97 22.35
CA GLU A 528 -5.41 8.36 22.76
C GLU A 528 -3.94 8.77 22.93
N TRP A 529 -3.59 9.94 22.44
CA TRP A 529 -2.23 10.44 22.56
C TRP A 529 -2.02 11.15 23.90
N THR A 530 -1.06 10.62 24.67
CA THR A 530 -0.51 11.29 25.83
C THR A 530 0.95 11.63 25.55
N ALA A 531 1.29 12.91 25.54
CA ALA A 531 2.68 13.30 25.31
C ALA A 531 3.58 12.67 26.38
N PRO A 532 4.71 12.05 25.98
CA PRO A 532 5.66 11.50 26.95
C PRO A 532 6.13 12.61 27.91
N ALA A 533 6.26 12.26 29.18
CA ALA A 533 6.82 13.18 30.16
C ALA A 533 8.19 13.67 29.66
N LYS A 534 8.39 14.99 29.62
CA LYS A 534 9.70 15.54 29.24
C LYS A 534 10.75 14.95 30.19
N SER A 535 11.65 14.11 29.65
CA SER A 535 12.80 13.65 30.43
C SER A 535 13.53 14.89 30.93
N LYS A 536 13.65 15.06 32.24
CA LYS A 536 14.54 16.07 32.80
C LYS A 536 15.92 15.73 32.24
N LYS A 537 16.42 16.54 31.31
CA LYS A 537 17.84 16.44 30.95
C LYS A 537 18.60 16.59 32.25
N ALA A 538 19.29 15.54 32.66
CA ALA A 538 20.28 15.65 33.70
C ALA A 538 21.27 16.77 33.28
N LYS A 539 21.34 17.81 34.06
CA LYS A 539 22.29 18.91 33.86
C LYS A 539 23.71 18.39 34.00
#